data_7a21c1b8110dc9003aafc4579913f767
#
_entry.id   7a21c1b8110dc9003aafc4579913f767
#
_cell.length_a   1.000
_cell.length_b   1.000
_cell.length_c   1.000
_cell.angle_alpha   90.00
_cell.angle_beta   90.00
_cell.angle_gamma   90.00
#
_symmetry.space_group_name_H-M   'P 1'
#
loop_
_entity.id
_entity.type
_entity.pdbx_description
1 polymer ?
#
loop_
_entity_poly.entity_id
_entity_poly.type
_entity_poly.pdbx_seq_one_letter_code
_entity_poly.pdbx_strand_id
1 'polypeptide(L)'
;MNRITKSKEMPVYLFHQGTNAHAWELLGAHRQLNGKTSFCTWAPHAAAVSVVGDFNGWDAGAHPMTRLNDQGLWGVTVEETHDYDCYKYRIITGDGRTLYKADPFAYHTQTPPENASKVYRLGGYRWHDADWMTKRTGKDARSLPVNIYELHIGSWRRNEDGSYYSYRQLAGALPGYLTEMGYTHVELLPPTEYPFDGSWGYQVTGYYAPSSRYGTPH
;
A
#
# COMPACT_ATOMS: atom_id res chain seq x y z
N MET A 1 23.41 14.53 10.42
CA MET A 1 23.08 13.39 11.31
C MET A 1 21.57 13.29 11.42
N ASN A 2 20.93 12.54 10.49
CA ASN A 2 19.45 12.36 10.50
C ASN A 2 19.06 11.41 11.64
N ARG A 3 18.96 11.97 12.84
CA ARG A 3 18.38 11.24 13.97
C ARG A 3 16.86 11.29 13.88
N ILE A 4 16.20 10.25 14.41
CA ILE A 4 14.76 10.22 14.63
C ILE A 4 14.39 11.50 15.40
N THR A 5 13.44 12.28 14.87
CA THR A 5 12.95 13.47 15.58
C THR A 5 12.19 13.06 16.84
N LYS A 6 12.18 13.91 17.88
CA LYS A 6 11.44 13.64 19.13
C LYS A 6 9.99 13.20 18.90
N SER A 7 9.31 13.74 17.88
CA SER A 7 7.94 13.36 17.53
C SER A 7 7.80 11.93 17.02
N LYS A 8 8.89 11.31 16.54
CA LYS A 8 8.89 9.92 16.02
C LYS A 8 9.47 8.90 17.00
N GLU A 9 9.96 9.31 18.16
CA GLU A 9 10.55 8.40 19.15
C GLU A 9 9.54 7.37 19.66
N MET A 10 8.33 7.81 20.03
CA MET A 10 7.28 6.92 20.52
C MET A 10 6.77 5.96 19.42
N PRO A 11 6.42 6.42 18.21
CA PRO A 11 6.06 5.51 17.10
C PRO A 11 7.12 4.46 16.80
N VAL A 12 8.40 4.82 16.83
CA VAL A 12 9.51 3.89 16.63
C VAL A 12 9.61 2.87 17.76
N TYR A 13 9.50 3.30 19.00
CA TYR A 13 9.48 2.40 20.16
C TYR A 13 8.33 1.39 20.05
N LEU A 14 7.11 1.85 19.80
CA LEU A 14 5.94 0.98 19.63
C LEU A 14 6.09 0.02 18.45
N PHE A 15 6.71 0.46 17.34
CA PHE A 15 7.00 -0.41 16.21
C PHE A 15 7.90 -1.59 16.60
N HIS A 16 8.98 -1.33 17.31
CA HIS A 16 9.88 -2.39 17.77
C HIS A 16 9.29 -3.28 18.86
N GLN A 17 8.27 -2.80 19.60
CA GLN A 17 7.48 -3.62 20.51
C GLN A 17 6.40 -4.46 19.80
N GLY A 18 6.17 -4.26 18.49
CA GLY A 18 5.11 -4.92 17.74
C GLY A 18 3.70 -4.40 18.08
N THR A 19 3.58 -3.23 18.70
CA THR A 19 2.30 -2.64 19.14
C THR A 19 1.91 -1.36 18.41
N ASN A 20 2.69 -0.92 17.44
CA ASN A 20 2.36 0.25 16.62
C ASN A 20 1.30 -0.09 15.57
N ALA A 21 0.03 0.15 15.87
CA ALA A 21 -1.07 -0.03 14.91
C ALA A 21 -1.01 0.94 13.72
N HIS A 22 -0.17 1.98 13.77
CA HIS A 22 0.01 3.00 12.74
C HIS A 22 1.43 2.97 12.13
N ALA A 23 2.05 1.78 12.04
CA ALA A 23 3.42 1.65 11.49
C ALA A 23 3.55 2.20 10.06
N TRP A 24 2.46 2.22 9.30
CA TRP A 24 2.37 2.78 7.96
C TRP A 24 2.56 4.32 7.91
N GLU A 25 2.40 5.04 9.02
CA GLU A 25 2.74 6.47 9.12
C GLU A 25 4.25 6.71 9.29
N LEU A 26 4.98 5.68 9.75
CA LEU A 26 6.42 5.72 9.95
C LEU A 26 7.19 5.15 8.77
N LEU A 27 6.75 3.99 8.26
CA LEU A 27 7.40 3.22 7.20
C LEU A 27 6.74 3.50 5.86
N GLY A 28 7.50 3.29 4.78
CA GLY A 28 7.02 3.55 3.43
C GLY A 28 7.57 4.82 2.81
N ALA A 29 6.94 5.24 1.72
CA ALA A 29 7.23 6.46 1.00
C ALA A 29 6.17 7.52 1.27
N HIS A 30 6.55 8.63 1.90
CA HIS A 30 5.65 9.72 2.28
C HIS A 30 5.95 10.97 1.46
N ARG A 31 5.21 11.15 0.37
CA ARG A 31 5.34 12.30 -0.52
C ARG A 31 4.63 13.52 0.04
N GLN A 32 5.35 14.64 0.11
CA GLN A 32 4.88 15.93 0.55
C GLN A 32 4.40 16.79 -0.63
N LEU A 33 3.64 17.85 -0.34
CA LEU A 33 3.15 18.78 -1.35
C LEU A 33 4.27 19.54 -2.11
N ASN A 34 5.42 19.71 -1.48
CA ASN A 34 6.58 20.39 -2.05
C ASN A 34 7.43 19.50 -2.98
N GLY A 35 6.97 18.28 -3.30
CA GLY A 35 7.67 17.35 -4.18
C GLY A 35 8.69 16.44 -3.48
N LYS A 36 9.01 16.68 -2.21
CA LYS A 36 9.91 15.83 -1.44
C LYS A 36 9.21 14.54 -1.01
N THR A 37 9.94 13.43 -1.00
CA THR A 37 9.47 12.17 -0.44
C THR A 37 10.43 11.64 0.61
N SER A 38 9.90 11.36 1.79
CA SER A 38 10.63 10.65 2.83
C SER A 38 10.42 9.15 2.67
N PHE A 39 11.50 8.41 2.51
CA PHE A 39 11.50 6.95 2.46
C PHE A 39 11.99 6.39 3.79
N CYS A 40 11.27 5.43 4.35
CA CYS A 40 11.67 4.74 5.56
C CYS A 40 11.37 3.24 5.44
N THR A 41 12.36 2.41 5.78
CA THR A 41 12.20 0.95 5.75
C THR A 41 12.92 0.30 6.93
N TRP A 42 12.48 -0.91 7.28
CA TRP A 42 13.10 -1.71 8.32
C TRP A 42 13.88 -2.87 7.69
N ALA A 43 15.20 -2.82 7.87
CA ALA A 43 16.12 -3.84 7.39
C ALA A 43 17.23 -4.07 8.43
N PRO A 44 16.94 -4.81 9.52
CA PRO A 44 17.81 -4.91 10.69
C PRO A 44 19.16 -5.57 10.39
N HIS A 45 19.20 -6.49 9.42
CA HIS A 45 20.40 -7.25 9.04
C HIS A 45 21.11 -6.69 7.80
N ALA A 46 20.67 -5.52 7.30
CA ALA A 46 21.32 -4.88 6.17
C ALA A 46 22.64 -4.23 6.57
N ALA A 47 23.68 -4.40 5.77
CA ALA A 47 24.93 -3.66 5.86
C ALA A 47 24.78 -2.24 5.28
N ALA A 48 23.97 -2.08 4.21
CA ALA A 48 23.63 -0.80 3.62
C ALA A 48 22.28 -0.90 2.90
N VAL A 49 21.58 0.23 2.81
CA VAL A 49 20.33 0.37 2.07
C VAL A 49 20.38 1.63 1.21
N SER A 50 19.88 1.57 -0.01
CA SER A 50 19.63 2.73 -0.88
C SER A 50 18.21 2.66 -1.43
N VAL A 51 17.60 3.80 -1.73
CA VAL A 51 16.40 3.85 -2.53
C VAL A 51 16.76 4.13 -3.99
N VAL A 52 16.22 3.34 -4.91
CA VAL A 52 16.40 3.45 -6.35
C VAL A 52 15.07 3.56 -7.04
N GLY A 53 14.98 4.36 -8.09
CA GLY A 53 13.71 4.55 -8.80
C GLY A 53 13.84 5.52 -9.96
N ASP A 54 12.70 5.86 -10.58
CA ASP A 54 12.63 6.73 -11.74
C ASP A 54 13.25 8.12 -11.45
N PHE A 55 13.07 8.63 -10.23
CA PHE A 55 13.61 9.92 -9.78
C PHE A 55 15.13 9.99 -9.72
N ASN A 56 15.84 8.90 -9.83
CA ASN A 56 17.32 8.89 -9.85
C ASN A 56 17.92 7.98 -10.93
N GLY A 57 17.10 7.63 -11.96
CA GLY A 57 17.56 6.73 -13.03
C GLY A 57 17.97 5.34 -12.54
N TRP A 58 17.43 4.90 -11.41
CA TRP A 58 17.76 3.62 -10.76
C TRP A 58 19.21 3.51 -10.29
N ASP A 59 19.89 4.66 -10.12
CA ASP A 59 21.26 4.71 -9.61
C ASP A 59 21.32 4.40 -8.12
N ALA A 60 21.97 3.31 -7.78
CA ALA A 60 22.14 2.84 -6.40
C ALA A 60 23.04 3.74 -5.52
N GLY A 61 23.85 4.59 -6.14
CA GLY A 61 24.73 5.53 -5.45
C GLY A 61 24.11 6.89 -5.14
N ALA A 62 22.99 7.24 -5.82
CA ALA A 62 22.42 8.57 -5.74
C ALA A 62 21.72 8.86 -4.39
N HIS A 63 21.03 7.86 -3.83
CA HIS A 63 20.26 8.05 -2.59
C HIS A 63 20.53 6.95 -1.56
N PRO A 64 21.73 6.90 -0.95
CA PRO A 64 22.00 6.01 0.17
C PRO A 64 21.16 6.41 1.37
N MET A 65 20.60 5.43 2.07
CA MET A 65 19.79 5.64 3.27
C MET A 65 20.67 5.65 4.52
N THR A 66 20.33 6.53 5.45
CA THR A 66 20.97 6.58 6.76
C THR A 66 20.31 5.59 7.70
N ARG A 67 21.09 4.82 8.44
CA ARG A 67 20.60 4.00 9.55
C ARG A 67 20.15 4.91 10.69
N LEU A 68 18.87 4.90 11.02
CA LEU A 68 18.24 5.81 11.96
C LEU A 68 18.38 5.35 13.42
N ASN A 69 18.46 4.03 13.63
CA ASN A 69 18.65 3.41 14.96
C ASN A 69 19.36 2.06 14.87
N ASP A 70 19.76 1.52 16.03
CA ASP A 70 20.46 0.23 16.12
C ASP A 70 19.58 -0.97 15.82
N GLN A 71 18.26 -0.79 15.82
CA GLN A 71 17.27 -1.84 15.53
C GLN A 71 16.91 -1.95 14.04
N GLY A 72 17.63 -1.20 13.18
CA GLY A 72 17.62 -1.38 11.72
C GLY A 72 16.56 -0.62 10.96
N LEU A 73 16.11 0.52 11.45
CA LEU A 73 15.38 1.49 10.63
C LEU A 73 16.36 2.28 9.76
N TRP A 74 15.98 2.46 8.50
CA TRP A 74 16.72 3.21 7.50
C TRP A 74 15.83 4.29 6.89
N GLY A 75 16.39 5.47 6.63
CA GLY A 75 15.63 6.58 6.08
C GLY A 75 16.45 7.50 5.20
N VAL A 76 15.78 8.10 4.22
CA VAL A 76 16.31 9.16 3.35
C VAL A 76 15.17 10.05 2.89
N THR A 77 15.45 11.32 2.62
CA THR A 77 14.52 12.22 1.92
C THR A 77 15.08 12.52 0.54
N VAL A 78 14.27 12.31 -0.48
CA VAL A 78 14.54 12.65 -1.88
C VAL A 78 13.82 13.95 -2.19
N GLU A 79 14.53 14.92 -2.76
CA GLU A 79 14.04 16.29 -2.94
C GLU A 79 13.01 16.42 -4.07
N GLU A 80 13.18 15.68 -5.15
CA GLU A 80 12.32 15.74 -6.34
C GLU A 80 11.80 14.34 -6.68
N THR A 81 10.51 14.14 -6.46
CA THR A 81 9.78 12.93 -6.84
C THR A 81 8.42 13.31 -7.39
N HIS A 82 7.85 12.43 -8.21
CA HIS A 82 6.52 12.59 -8.78
C HIS A 82 5.59 11.47 -8.32
N ASP A 83 4.27 11.72 -8.36
CA ASP A 83 3.31 10.65 -8.19
C ASP A 83 3.51 9.63 -9.30
N TYR A 84 3.46 8.35 -8.93
CA TYR A 84 3.70 7.18 -9.77
C TYR A 84 5.16 6.88 -10.12
N ASP A 85 6.16 7.63 -9.67
CA ASP A 85 7.56 7.23 -9.78
C ASP A 85 7.74 5.83 -9.19
N CYS A 86 8.28 4.91 -9.99
CA CYS A 86 8.57 3.56 -9.54
C CYS A 86 9.83 3.54 -8.68
N TYR A 87 9.83 2.72 -7.62
CA TYR A 87 11.00 2.58 -6.76
C TYR A 87 11.12 1.20 -6.13
N LYS A 88 12.33 0.89 -5.68
CA LYS A 88 12.68 -0.27 -4.83
C LYS A 88 13.71 0.13 -3.79
N TYR A 89 13.81 -0.68 -2.74
CA TYR A 89 14.95 -0.63 -1.85
C TYR A 89 16.03 -1.60 -2.35
N ARG A 90 17.23 -1.06 -2.60
CA ARG A 90 18.44 -1.86 -2.81
C ARG A 90 19.08 -2.12 -1.46
N ILE A 91 19.20 -3.37 -1.09
CA ILE A 91 19.70 -3.82 0.21
C ILE A 91 21.00 -4.58 -0.01
N ILE A 92 22.07 -4.18 0.66
CA ILE A 92 23.29 -4.97 0.79
C ILE A 92 23.19 -5.77 2.09
N THR A 93 23.21 -7.06 1.99
CA THR A 93 23.18 -7.96 3.14
C THR A 93 24.54 -8.02 3.83
N GLY A 94 24.58 -8.52 5.09
CA GLY A 94 25.84 -8.65 5.83
C GLY A 94 26.88 -9.56 5.18
N ASP A 95 26.46 -10.51 4.31
CA ASP A 95 27.31 -11.39 3.50
C ASP A 95 27.64 -10.81 2.11
N GLY A 96 27.30 -9.54 1.86
CA GLY A 96 27.66 -8.80 0.65
C GLY A 96 26.75 -8.99 -0.56
N ARG A 97 25.68 -9.79 -0.47
CA ARG A 97 24.71 -9.94 -1.58
C ARG A 97 23.89 -8.66 -1.76
N THR A 98 23.52 -8.38 -3.00
CA THR A 98 22.60 -7.28 -3.35
C THR A 98 21.21 -7.81 -3.61
N LEU A 99 20.21 -7.22 -2.94
CA LEU A 99 18.79 -7.54 -3.12
C LEU A 99 18.03 -6.27 -3.51
N TYR A 100 17.07 -6.40 -4.43
CA TYR A 100 16.10 -5.35 -4.74
C TYR A 100 14.74 -5.78 -4.24
N LYS A 101 14.16 -4.98 -3.32
CA LYS A 101 12.89 -5.29 -2.67
C LYS A 101 11.87 -4.19 -2.91
N ALA A 102 10.63 -4.59 -3.20
CA ALA A 102 9.50 -3.70 -3.13
C ALA A 102 9.29 -3.22 -1.68
N ASP A 103 8.62 -2.09 -1.52
CA ASP A 103 8.26 -1.55 -0.22
C ASP A 103 6.98 -2.23 0.29
N PRO A 104 7.02 -2.93 1.43
CA PRO A 104 5.83 -3.58 1.98
C PRO A 104 4.78 -2.58 2.50
N PHE A 105 5.15 -1.30 2.66
CA PHE A 105 4.27 -0.22 3.10
C PHE A 105 3.84 0.71 1.96
N ALA A 106 4.14 0.36 0.71
CA ALA A 106 3.69 1.14 -0.44
C ALA A 106 2.17 1.19 -0.54
N TYR A 107 1.63 2.35 -0.92
CA TYR A 107 0.20 2.53 -1.16
C TYR A 107 -0.20 2.18 -2.59
N HIS A 108 0.76 2.03 -3.49
CA HIS A 108 0.53 1.65 -4.89
C HIS A 108 1.75 0.94 -5.46
N THR A 109 1.54 0.10 -6.47
CA THR A 109 2.58 -0.73 -7.09
C THR A 109 2.44 -0.75 -8.60
N GLN A 110 3.46 -1.25 -9.28
CA GLN A 110 3.33 -1.65 -10.69
C GLN A 110 2.39 -2.86 -10.79
N THR A 111 1.73 -2.96 -11.95
CA THR A 111 0.92 -4.14 -12.28
C THR A 111 1.83 -5.30 -12.66
N PRO A 112 1.58 -6.52 -12.15
CA PRO A 112 2.33 -7.70 -12.55
C PRO A 112 2.39 -7.89 -14.08
N PRO A 113 3.50 -8.42 -14.62
CA PRO A 113 4.61 -9.12 -13.92
C PRO A 113 5.63 -8.20 -13.24
N GLU A 114 5.53 -6.90 -13.45
CA GLU A 114 6.37 -5.93 -12.77
C GLU A 114 6.04 -5.87 -11.27
N ASN A 115 7.00 -5.39 -10.46
CA ASN A 115 6.86 -5.49 -9.00
C ASN A 115 7.52 -4.33 -8.23
N ALA A 116 7.73 -3.18 -8.86
CA ALA A 116 8.20 -2.01 -8.13
C ALA A 116 7.04 -1.36 -7.37
N SER A 117 7.35 -0.77 -6.25
CA SER A 117 6.45 0.15 -5.54
C SER A 117 6.37 1.46 -6.28
N LYS A 118 5.28 2.20 -6.11
CA LYS A 118 5.09 3.53 -6.68
C LYS A 118 4.96 4.57 -5.59
N VAL A 119 5.62 5.71 -5.78
CA VAL A 119 5.38 6.90 -4.96
C VAL A 119 3.92 7.31 -5.16
N TYR A 120 3.18 7.39 -4.07
CA TYR A 120 1.76 7.71 -4.13
C TYR A 120 1.31 8.47 -2.87
N ARG A 121 0.51 9.50 -3.05
CA ARG A 121 -0.01 10.31 -1.95
C ARG A 121 -1.51 10.04 -1.75
N LEU A 122 -1.88 9.44 -0.61
CA LEU A 122 -3.29 9.12 -0.28
C LEU A 122 -4.15 10.34 0.09
N GLY A 123 -3.56 11.50 0.32
CA GLY A 123 -4.32 12.68 0.74
C GLY A 123 -5.19 13.27 -0.38
N GLY A 124 -6.33 13.87 0.00
CA GLY A 124 -7.18 14.63 -0.92
C GLY A 124 -8.48 13.94 -1.34
N TYR A 125 -8.68 12.66 -1.04
CA TYR A 125 -9.97 12.01 -1.28
C TYR A 125 -11.05 12.56 -0.34
N ARG A 126 -12.21 12.94 -0.90
CA ARG A 126 -13.37 13.38 -0.13
C ARG A 126 -14.41 12.27 -0.10
N TRP A 127 -14.68 11.77 1.10
CA TRP A 127 -15.73 10.78 1.34
C TRP A 127 -17.13 11.45 1.21
N HIS A 128 -18.09 10.75 0.61
CA HIS A 128 -19.46 11.20 0.42
C HIS A 128 -20.47 10.27 1.09
N ASP A 129 -20.09 9.64 2.18
CA ASP A 129 -20.82 8.58 2.88
C ASP A 129 -21.36 9.00 4.26
N ALA A 130 -21.32 10.29 4.58
CA ALA A 130 -21.74 10.82 5.89
C ALA A 130 -23.16 10.43 6.28
N ASP A 131 -24.12 10.46 5.32
CA ASP A 131 -25.50 10.06 5.56
C ASP A 131 -25.62 8.56 5.89
N TRP A 132 -24.85 7.73 5.19
CA TRP A 132 -24.81 6.29 5.45
C TRP A 132 -24.19 6.00 6.82
N MET A 133 -23.09 6.65 7.15
CA MET A 133 -22.42 6.53 8.45
C MET A 133 -23.36 6.92 9.60
N THR A 134 -24.12 8.02 9.42
CA THR A 134 -25.10 8.48 10.41
C THR A 134 -26.24 7.47 10.58
N LYS A 135 -26.80 6.96 9.47
CA LYS A 135 -27.90 5.98 9.51
C LYS A 135 -27.47 4.63 10.10
N ARG A 136 -26.18 4.28 9.97
CA ARG A 136 -25.60 3.07 10.54
C ARG A 136 -25.43 3.17 12.05
N THR A 137 -25.12 4.36 12.56
CA THR A 137 -24.91 4.58 14.00
C THR A 137 -26.20 4.29 14.76
N GLY A 138 -26.09 3.49 15.83
CA GLY A 138 -27.23 3.10 16.67
C GLY A 138 -28.03 1.90 16.19
N LYS A 139 -27.66 1.29 15.05
CA LYS A 139 -28.22 -0.01 14.64
C LYS A 139 -27.38 -1.14 15.23
N ASP A 140 -28.04 -2.08 15.91
CA ASP A 140 -27.39 -3.34 16.28
C ASP A 140 -27.35 -4.27 15.06
N ALA A 141 -26.18 -4.33 14.42
CA ALA A 141 -25.97 -5.18 13.25
C ALA A 141 -26.24 -6.67 13.52
N ARG A 142 -26.15 -7.12 14.78
CA ARG A 142 -26.38 -8.51 15.17
C ARG A 142 -27.86 -8.87 15.20
N SER A 143 -28.76 -7.89 15.30
CA SER A 143 -30.22 -8.07 15.30
C SER A 143 -30.85 -8.03 13.92
N LEU A 144 -30.06 -7.71 12.87
CA LEU A 144 -30.55 -7.58 11.50
C LEU A 144 -30.29 -8.87 10.70
N PRO A 145 -31.15 -9.18 9.72
CA PRO A 145 -30.85 -10.24 8.76
C PRO A 145 -29.55 -9.99 8.03
N VAL A 146 -28.73 -11.03 7.88
CA VAL A 146 -27.45 -10.98 7.18
C VAL A 146 -27.47 -11.97 6.01
N ASN A 147 -27.19 -11.44 4.81
CA ASN A 147 -27.01 -12.24 3.59
C ASN A 147 -25.75 -11.71 2.90
N ILE A 148 -24.67 -12.49 2.89
CA ILE A 148 -23.34 -12.09 2.45
C ILE A 148 -23.09 -12.63 1.04
N TYR A 149 -22.64 -11.76 0.13
CA TYR A 149 -22.15 -12.14 -1.18
C TYR A 149 -20.63 -12.10 -1.18
N GLU A 150 -19.98 -13.26 -1.31
CA GLU A 150 -18.53 -13.36 -1.44
C GLU A 150 -18.12 -13.11 -2.89
N LEU A 151 -17.11 -12.28 -3.11
CA LEU A 151 -16.71 -11.79 -4.42
C LEU A 151 -15.20 -11.75 -4.62
N HIS A 152 -14.71 -12.40 -5.68
CA HIS A 152 -13.38 -12.15 -6.23
C HIS A 152 -13.47 -11.13 -7.37
N ILE A 153 -12.87 -9.95 -7.20
CA ILE A 153 -12.99 -8.82 -8.13
C ILE A 153 -12.61 -9.22 -9.56
N GLY A 154 -11.48 -9.91 -9.71
CA GLY A 154 -10.93 -10.26 -11.03
C GLY A 154 -11.70 -11.33 -11.80
N SER A 155 -12.64 -12.07 -11.18
CA SER A 155 -13.42 -13.12 -11.83
C SER A 155 -14.92 -12.85 -11.90
N TRP A 156 -15.41 -11.82 -11.21
CA TRP A 156 -16.84 -11.55 -11.13
C TRP A 156 -17.44 -11.15 -12.50
N ARG A 157 -16.83 -10.15 -13.13
CA ARG A 157 -17.17 -9.73 -14.52
C ARG A 157 -15.93 -9.25 -15.24
N ARG A 158 -15.96 -9.34 -16.57
CA ARG A 158 -14.94 -8.85 -17.48
C ARG A 158 -15.56 -7.86 -18.45
N ASN A 159 -14.73 -6.94 -18.97
CA ASN A 159 -15.08 -6.14 -20.13
C ASN A 159 -15.17 -7.02 -21.39
N GLU A 160 -15.78 -6.52 -22.46
CA GLU A 160 -15.94 -7.24 -23.72
C GLU A 160 -14.59 -7.66 -24.36
N ASP A 161 -13.53 -6.88 -24.11
CA ASP A 161 -12.17 -7.17 -24.54
C ASP A 161 -11.42 -8.18 -23.64
N GLY A 162 -12.09 -8.72 -22.61
CA GLY A 162 -11.53 -9.66 -21.65
C GLY A 162 -10.73 -9.02 -20.51
N SER A 163 -10.57 -7.70 -20.50
CA SER A 163 -9.89 -6.99 -19.40
C SER A 163 -10.68 -7.02 -18.09
N TYR A 164 -10.00 -6.78 -16.98
CA TYR A 164 -10.63 -6.69 -15.66
C TYR A 164 -11.54 -5.46 -15.55
N TYR A 165 -12.62 -5.58 -14.77
CA TYR A 165 -13.33 -4.40 -14.30
C TYR A 165 -12.41 -3.58 -13.40
N SER A 166 -12.40 -2.27 -13.63
CA SER A 166 -11.78 -1.33 -12.70
C SER A 166 -12.59 -1.21 -11.42
N TYR A 167 -11.98 -0.72 -10.33
CA TYR A 167 -12.69 -0.40 -9.09
C TYR A 167 -13.91 0.51 -9.33
N ARG A 168 -13.79 1.48 -10.24
CA ARG A 168 -14.90 2.40 -10.59
C ARG A 168 -16.03 1.70 -11.34
N GLN A 169 -15.72 0.81 -12.27
CA GLN A 169 -16.74 0.01 -12.98
C GLN A 169 -17.44 -0.95 -12.01
N LEU A 170 -16.67 -1.58 -11.10
CA LEU A 170 -17.23 -2.44 -10.06
C LEU A 170 -18.17 -1.64 -9.15
N ALA A 171 -17.75 -0.47 -8.67
CA ALA A 171 -18.56 0.41 -7.82
C ALA A 171 -19.87 0.85 -8.50
N GLY A 172 -19.86 1.00 -9.83
CA GLY A 172 -21.08 1.33 -10.59
C GLY A 172 -22.04 0.16 -10.79
N ALA A 173 -21.52 -1.06 -10.93
CA ALA A 173 -22.32 -2.23 -11.29
C ALA A 173 -22.76 -3.08 -10.08
N LEU A 174 -21.90 -3.23 -9.08
CA LEU A 174 -22.11 -4.15 -7.97
C LEU A 174 -23.28 -3.77 -7.05
N PRO A 175 -23.47 -2.48 -6.64
CA PRO A 175 -24.55 -2.13 -5.73
C PRO A 175 -25.95 -2.47 -6.26
N GLY A 176 -26.18 -2.22 -7.55
CA GLY A 176 -27.46 -2.57 -8.20
C GLY A 176 -27.73 -4.07 -8.17
N TYR A 177 -26.72 -4.86 -8.54
CA TYR A 177 -26.81 -6.33 -8.50
C TYR A 177 -27.09 -6.86 -7.08
N LEU A 178 -26.36 -6.38 -6.08
CA LEU A 178 -26.54 -6.82 -4.69
C LEU A 178 -27.94 -6.50 -4.17
N THR A 179 -28.45 -5.31 -4.49
CA THR A 179 -29.79 -4.86 -4.07
C THR A 179 -30.88 -5.70 -4.72
N GLU A 180 -30.80 -5.95 -6.04
CA GLU A 180 -31.73 -6.77 -6.80
C GLU A 180 -31.81 -8.21 -6.25
N MET A 181 -30.63 -8.78 -5.92
CA MET A 181 -30.53 -10.14 -5.40
C MET A 181 -30.79 -10.27 -3.90
N GLY A 182 -31.03 -9.16 -3.19
CA GLY A 182 -31.34 -9.14 -1.76
C GLY A 182 -30.17 -9.40 -0.83
N TYR A 183 -28.93 -9.18 -1.30
CA TYR A 183 -27.74 -9.24 -0.44
C TYR A 183 -27.63 -8.00 0.44
N THR A 184 -27.23 -8.20 1.69
CA THR A 184 -27.03 -7.11 2.67
C THR A 184 -25.57 -6.69 2.83
N HIS A 185 -24.65 -7.60 2.54
CA HIS A 185 -23.21 -7.42 2.70
C HIS A 185 -22.48 -8.00 1.51
N VAL A 186 -21.29 -7.47 1.26
CA VAL A 186 -20.32 -8.05 0.34
C VAL A 186 -19.04 -8.36 1.09
N GLU A 187 -18.49 -9.56 0.87
CA GLU A 187 -17.17 -9.96 1.31
C GLU A 187 -16.26 -10.02 0.09
N LEU A 188 -15.23 -9.18 0.09
CA LEU A 188 -14.24 -9.18 -0.97
C LEU A 188 -13.12 -10.16 -0.63
N LEU A 189 -12.83 -11.12 -1.53
CA LEU A 189 -11.57 -11.85 -1.48
C LEU A 189 -10.42 -10.84 -1.54
N PRO A 190 -9.21 -11.16 -1.02
CA PRO A 190 -8.19 -10.16 -0.73
C PRO A 190 -7.97 -9.16 -1.88
N PRO A 191 -8.31 -7.86 -1.70
CA PRO A 191 -8.15 -6.85 -2.73
C PRO A 191 -6.76 -6.19 -2.70
N THR A 192 -5.89 -6.60 -1.77
CA THR A 192 -4.52 -6.11 -1.63
C THR A 192 -3.60 -6.65 -2.72
N GLU A 193 -2.46 -5.99 -2.97
CA GLU A 193 -1.56 -6.36 -4.06
C GLU A 193 -0.88 -7.72 -3.84
N TYR A 194 -0.83 -8.51 -4.90
CA TYR A 194 -0.26 -9.85 -4.94
C TYR A 194 0.40 -10.15 -6.29
N PRO A 195 1.47 -10.98 -6.36
CA PRO A 195 2.23 -11.21 -7.59
C PRO A 195 1.66 -12.32 -8.46
N PHE A 196 0.95 -13.29 -7.89
CA PHE A 196 0.53 -14.52 -8.54
C PHE A 196 -0.99 -14.63 -8.65
N ASP A 197 -1.53 -14.53 -9.87
CA ASP A 197 -2.98 -14.53 -10.13
C ASP A 197 -3.69 -15.78 -9.60
N GLY A 198 -3.07 -16.95 -9.70
CA GLY A 198 -3.63 -18.20 -9.18
C GLY A 198 -3.81 -18.24 -7.67
N SER A 199 -3.25 -17.29 -6.92
CA SER A 199 -3.49 -17.17 -5.48
C SER A 199 -4.79 -16.48 -5.11
N TRP A 200 -5.50 -15.87 -6.07
CA TRP A 200 -6.72 -15.08 -5.85
C TRP A 200 -6.56 -13.96 -4.81
N GLY A 201 -5.36 -13.44 -4.65
CA GLY A 201 -5.02 -12.40 -3.68
C GLY A 201 -4.57 -12.92 -2.31
N TYR A 202 -4.53 -14.23 -2.08
CA TYR A 202 -4.12 -14.79 -0.78
C TYR A 202 -2.60 -14.80 -0.54
N GLN A 203 -1.78 -14.62 -1.59
CA GLN A 203 -0.31 -14.46 -1.46
C GLN A 203 0.08 -12.98 -1.52
N VAL A 204 -0.36 -12.22 -0.52
CA VAL A 204 -0.19 -10.76 -0.44
C VAL A 204 1.29 -10.37 -0.35
N THR A 205 1.69 -9.36 -1.12
CA THR A 205 3.00 -8.71 -1.03
C THR A 205 2.92 -7.23 -0.69
N GLY A 206 1.76 -6.59 -0.92
CA GLY A 206 1.53 -5.17 -0.62
C GLY A 206 0.31 -5.00 0.27
N TYR A 207 0.46 -5.13 1.59
CA TYR A 207 -0.64 -5.06 2.55
C TYR A 207 -1.38 -3.72 2.58
N TYR A 208 -0.72 -2.64 2.16
CA TYR A 208 -1.26 -1.28 2.16
C TYR A 208 -1.64 -0.78 0.78
N ALA A 209 -1.39 -1.58 -0.27
CA ALA A 209 -1.73 -1.26 -1.64
C ALA A 209 -2.95 -2.06 -2.11
N PRO A 210 -3.99 -1.42 -2.66
CA PRO A 210 -5.00 -2.15 -3.42
C PRO A 210 -4.36 -2.72 -4.68
N SER A 211 -4.87 -3.86 -5.17
CA SER A 211 -4.31 -4.49 -6.37
C SER A 211 -4.34 -3.53 -7.56
N SER A 212 -3.18 -3.31 -8.16
CA SER A 212 -2.98 -2.43 -9.31
C SER A 212 -3.70 -2.90 -10.57
N ARG A 213 -4.15 -4.16 -10.63
CA ARG A 213 -4.91 -4.77 -11.72
C ARG A 213 -6.23 -4.06 -11.97
N TYR A 214 -6.82 -3.47 -10.94
CA TYR A 214 -8.17 -2.90 -10.98
C TYR A 214 -8.17 -1.37 -10.91
N GLY A 215 -7.01 -0.74 -10.75
CA GLY A 215 -6.89 0.71 -10.71
C GLY A 215 -5.94 1.25 -9.65
N THR A 216 -6.22 2.46 -9.22
CA THR A 216 -5.42 3.21 -8.24
C THR A 216 -6.14 3.30 -6.89
N PRO A 217 -5.46 3.71 -5.80
CA PRO A 217 -6.08 3.90 -4.49
C PRO A 217 -7.18 4.99 -4.45
N HIS A 218 -7.26 5.89 -5.45
CA HIS A 218 -8.30 6.94 -5.59
C HIS A 218 -9.24 6.70 -6.74
#